data_942921611ef71078c0015747ef937d06
#
_entry.id   942921611ef71078c0015747ef937d06
#
_cell.length_a   1.000
_cell.length_b   1.000
_cell.length_c   1.000
_cell.angle_alpha   90.00
_cell.angle_beta   90.00
_cell.angle_gamma   90.00
#
_symmetry.space_group_name_H-M   'P 1'
#
loop_
_entity.id
_entity.type
_entity.pdbx_description
1 polymer ?
#
loop_
_entity_poly.entity_id
_entity_poly.type
_entity_poly.pdbx_seq_one_letter_code
_entity_poly.pdbx_strand_id
1 'polypeptide(L)'
;TVISEAEEYVEKVEHGDQKLLTSSCCPAFVATVKRHAPALADCISDTVSPMVARSKAVKHNDPGAITVFVGPCIAKKVEAREHPDEIDYSLTFEELKCMMDSQGINPAELEAEDFQPDSSADGCSFPQEAGVSKAVNDYTEKFHDITVNSHYCNGLEECLKALKDYQ
;
A
#
# COMPACT_ATOMS: atom_id res chain seq x y z
N THR A 1 5.53 -3.51 -5.49
CA THR A 1 5.45 -3.23 -4.05
C THR A 1 5.79 -4.47 -3.22
N VAL A 2 5.00 -5.57 -3.26
CA VAL A 2 5.26 -6.78 -2.45
C VAL A 2 6.68 -7.32 -2.67
N ILE A 3 7.07 -7.55 -3.92
CA ILE A 3 8.43 -8.03 -4.26
C ILE A 3 9.50 -7.07 -3.71
N SER A 4 9.33 -5.78 -3.91
CA SER A 4 10.30 -4.78 -3.43
C SER A 4 10.41 -4.77 -1.91
N GLU A 5 9.28 -4.92 -1.20
CA GLU A 5 9.25 -4.98 0.26
C GLU A 5 9.87 -6.29 0.79
N ALA A 6 9.67 -7.41 0.07
CA ALA A 6 10.28 -8.68 0.40
C ALA A 6 11.81 -8.66 0.21
N GLU A 7 12.30 -8.13 -0.92
CA GLU A 7 13.74 -7.95 -1.16
C GLU A 7 14.38 -7.00 -0.14
N GLU A 8 13.69 -5.91 0.21
CA GLU A 8 14.14 -4.98 1.24
C GLU A 8 14.24 -5.65 2.62
N TYR A 9 13.27 -6.52 2.96
CA TYR A 9 13.32 -7.31 4.19
C TYR A 9 14.56 -8.22 4.22
N VAL A 10 14.81 -8.94 3.14
CA VAL A 10 15.99 -9.82 3.03
C VAL A 10 17.28 -9.03 3.15
N GLU A 11 17.38 -7.89 2.48
CA GLU A 11 18.59 -7.06 2.51
C GLU A 11 18.82 -6.43 3.89
N LYS A 12 17.80 -5.80 4.47
CA LYS A 12 17.95 -5.00 5.69
C LYS A 12 17.87 -5.81 6.98
N VAL A 13 17.01 -6.84 7.02
CA VAL A 13 16.75 -7.60 8.25
C VAL A 13 17.53 -8.90 8.29
N GLU A 14 17.48 -9.73 7.25
CA GLU A 14 18.14 -11.02 7.25
C GLU A 14 19.65 -10.93 7.01
N HIS A 15 20.08 -10.07 6.11
CA HIS A 15 21.49 -9.89 5.76
C HIS A 15 22.11 -8.63 6.36
N GLY A 16 21.31 -7.72 6.89
CA GLY A 16 21.74 -6.47 7.49
C GLY A 16 21.68 -6.48 9.03
N ASP A 17 21.81 -5.31 9.61
CA ASP A 17 21.79 -5.10 11.06
C ASP A 17 20.42 -4.64 11.60
N GLN A 18 19.43 -4.46 10.72
CA GLN A 18 18.10 -3.98 11.09
C GLN A 18 17.28 -5.11 11.71
N LYS A 19 16.66 -4.85 12.86
CA LYS A 19 15.90 -5.88 13.60
C LYS A 19 14.41 -5.92 13.27
N LEU A 20 13.91 -4.89 12.59
CA LEU A 20 12.51 -4.71 12.28
C LEU A 20 12.38 -3.97 10.95
N LEU A 21 11.49 -4.43 10.09
CA LEU A 21 10.99 -3.69 8.94
C LEU A 21 9.49 -3.52 9.09
N THR A 22 8.97 -2.30 8.94
CA THR A 22 7.53 -2.06 8.91
C THR A 22 7.09 -1.68 7.50
N SER A 23 5.90 -2.12 7.11
CA SER A 23 5.36 -1.77 5.80
C SER A 23 5.09 -0.27 5.66
N SER A 24 5.34 0.27 4.47
CA SER A 24 5.07 1.67 4.10
C SER A 24 3.77 1.86 3.33
N CYS A 25 3.07 0.79 2.96
CA CYS A 25 1.91 0.84 2.07
C CYS A 25 0.70 1.61 2.64
N CYS A 26 0.63 1.77 3.97
CA CYS A 26 -0.44 2.50 4.66
C CYS A 26 0.05 3.87 5.15
N PRO A 27 -0.32 4.99 4.49
CA PRO A 27 0.14 6.32 4.88
C PRO A 27 -0.34 6.73 6.29
N ALA A 28 -1.49 6.23 6.75
CA ALA A 28 -1.94 6.45 8.12
C ALA A 28 -1.03 5.76 9.14
N PHE A 29 -0.57 4.53 8.85
CA PHE A 29 0.38 3.82 9.71
C PHE A 29 1.75 4.53 9.72
N VAL A 30 2.27 4.91 8.56
CA VAL A 30 3.53 5.68 8.44
C VAL A 30 3.47 6.96 9.29
N ALA A 31 2.37 7.71 9.19
CA ALA A 31 2.16 8.91 10.01
C ALA A 31 2.10 8.58 11.52
N THR A 32 1.51 7.43 11.87
CA THR A 32 1.44 6.95 13.26
C THR A 32 2.83 6.63 13.81
N VAL A 33 3.66 5.90 13.06
CA VAL A 33 5.04 5.60 13.46
C VAL A 33 5.82 6.89 13.67
N LYS A 34 5.84 7.78 12.67
CA LYS A 34 6.57 9.05 12.75
C LYS A 34 6.16 9.93 13.92
N ARG A 35 4.87 9.89 14.31
CA ARG A 35 4.33 10.72 15.39
C ARG A 35 4.46 10.12 16.78
N HIS A 36 4.25 8.80 16.91
CA HIS A 36 4.12 8.13 18.20
C HIS A 36 5.30 7.21 18.55
N ALA A 37 6.06 6.80 17.55
CA ALA A 37 7.24 5.95 17.71
C ALA A 37 8.40 6.43 16.82
N PRO A 38 8.85 7.71 16.95
CA PRO A 38 9.85 8.28 16.03
C PRO A 38 11.18 7.53 16.04
N ALA A 39 11.51 6.80 17.09
CA ALA A 39 12.70 5.94 17.16
C ALA A 39 12.63 4.76 16.16
N LEU A 40 11.44 4.40 15.69
CA LEU A 40 11.23 3.35 14.68
C LEU A 40 11.03 3.92 13.27
N ALA A 41 11.23 5.22 13.06
CA ALA A 41 11.01 5.84 11.74
C ALA A 41 11.92 5.25 10.66
N ASP A 42 13.16 4.91 11.01
CA ASP A 42 14.13 4.30 10.10
C ASP A 42 13.83 2.81 9.79
N CYS A 43 12.87 2.22 10.53
CA CYS A 43 12.39 0.87 10.26
C CYS A 43 11.24 0.84 9.25
N ILE A 44 10.74 1.99 8.81
CA ILE A 44 9.71 2.04 7.77
C ILE A 44 10.34 1.66 6.43
N SER A 45 9.69 0.75 5.70
CA SER A 45 10.13 0.36 4.35
C SER A 45 10.22 1.58 3.42
N ASP A 46 11.26 1.62 2.61
CA ASP A 46 11.45 2.61 1.53
C ASP A 46 10.57 2.32 0.31
N THR A 47 9.92 1.16 0.29
CA THR A 47 9.06 0.74 -0.82
C THR A 47 7.83 1.64 -0.92
N VAL A 48 7.60 2.19 -2.11
CA VAL A 48 6.39 3.00 -2.36
C VAL A 48 5.12 2.16 -2.33
N SER A 49 4.00 2.78 -1.95
CA SER A 49 2.71 2.10 -1.92
C SER A 49 2.27 1.61 -3.30
N PRO A 50 1.34 0.63 -3.38
CA PRO A 50 0.77 0.19 -4.66
C PRO A 50 0.16 1.31 -5.48
N MET A 51 -0.44 2.31 -4.83
CA MET A 51 -0.99 3.49 -5.49
C MET A 51 0.12 4.25 -6.26
N VAL A 52 1.21 4.59 -5.57
CA VAL A 52 2.33 5.31 -6.18
C VAL A 52 3.03 4.44 -7.23
N ALA A 53 3.30 3.16 -6.92
CA ALA A 53 3.96 2.24 -7.85
C ALA A 53 3.18 2.08 -9.15
N ARG A 54 1.85 1.90 -9.08
CA ARG A 54 1.01 1.76 -10.27
C ARG A 54 0.94 3.07 -11.06
N SER A 55 0.80 4.20 -10.40
CA SER A 55 0.78 5.51 -11.07
C SER A 55 2.10 5.81 -11.79
N LYS A 56 3.25 5.47 -11.18
CA LYS A 56 4.56 5.55 -11.86
C LYS A 56 4.60 4.69 -13.12
N ALA A 57 4.12 3.45 -13.04
CA ALA A 57 4.09 2.56 -14.19
C ALA A 57 3.19 3.08 -15.31
N VAL A 58 2.02 3.63 -14.98
CA VAL A 58 1.10 4.23 -15.95
C VAL A 58 1.76 5.42 -16.64
N LYS A 59 2.29 6.39 -15.90
CA LYS A 59 2.93 7.59 -16.46
C LYS A 59 4.24 7.29 -17.18
N HIS A 60 4.93 6.20 -16.83
CA HIS A 60 6.09 5.75 -17.59
C HIS A 60 5.69 5.27 -19.00
N ASN A 61 4.59 4.55 -19.11
CA ASN A 61 4.08 4.04 -20.40
C ASN A 61 3.34 5.10 -21.20
N ASP A 62 2.64 6.01 -20.52
CA ASP A 62 1.94 7.15 -21.12
C ASP A 62 2.17 8.41 -20.27
N PRO A 63 3.15 9.24 -20.62
CA PRO A 63 3.46 10.47 -19.88
C PRO A 63 2.32 11.51 -19.88
N GLY A 64 1.34 11.38 -20.78
CA GLY A 64 0.14 12.22 -20.84
C GLY A 64 -1.03 11.73 -20.00
N ALA A 65 -0.93 10.53 -19.42
CA ALA A 65 -1.99 9.94 -18.62
C ALA A 65 -2.30 10.75 -17.36
N ILE A 66 -3.59 10.94 -17.08
CA ILE A 66 -4.09 11.46 -15.82
C ILE A 66 -4.39 10.27 -14.90
N THR A 67 -3.72 10.23 -13.76
CA THR A 67 -3.89 9.16 -12.77
C THR A 67 -4.87 9.59 -11.68
N VAL A 68 -5.89 8.79 -11.45
CA VAL A 68 -6.90 9.02 -10.42
C VAL A 68 -6.98 7.78 -9.52
N PHE A 69 -6.58 7.94 -8.25
CA PHE A 69 -6.80 6.91 -7.26
C PHE A 69 -8.21 7.02 -6.67
N VAL A 70 -8.90 5.89 -6.58
CA VAL A 70 -10.20 5.80 -5.90
C VAL A 70 -10.13 4.78 -4.78
N GLY A 71 -10.51 5.17 -3.57
CA GLY A 71 -10.47 4.27 -2.42
C GLY A 71 -11.07 4.86 -1.15
N PRO A 72 -11.29 4.04 -0.10
CA PRO A 72 -11.99 4.46 1.11
C PRO A 72 -11.13 5.33 2.05
N CYS A 73 -9.82 5.41 1.82
CA CYS A 73 -8.87 5.96 2.79
C CYS A 73 -8.52 7.41 2.49
N ILE A 74 -8.92 8.33 3.39
CA ILE A 74 -8.58 9.76 3.25
C ILE A 74 -7.08 10.05 3.42
N ALA A 75 -6.32 9.21 4.11
CA ALA A 75 -4.86 9.36 4.23
C ALA A 75 -4.15 9.23 2.86
N LYS A 76 -4.75 8.52 1.91
CA LYS A 76 -4.26 8.45 0.52
C LYS A 76 -4.29 9.80 -0.20
N LYS A 77 -5.13 10.75 0.23
CA LYS A 77 -5.11 12.12 -0.27
C LYS A 77 -3.85 12.89 0.17
N VAL A 78 -3.34 12.58 1.35
CA VAL A 78 -2.06 13.16 1.83
C VAL A 78 -0.91 12.59 1.03
N GLU A 79 -0.85 11.26 0.90
CA GLU A 79 0.16 10.58 0.10
C GLU A 79 0.17 11.06 -1.37
N ALA A 80 -1.01 11.26 -1.98
CA ALA A 80 -1.09 11.82 -3.34
C ALA A 80 -0.47 13.22 -3.45
N ARG A 81 -0.58 14.05 -2.40
CA ARG A 81 0.06 15.38 -2.36
C ARG A 81 1.58 15.31 -2.16
N GLU A 82 2.08 14.23 -1.56
CA GLU A 82 3.51 13.97 -1.41
C GLU A 82 4.13 13.43 -2.70
N HIS A 83 3.29 12.93 -3.64
CA HIS A 83 3.68 12.37 -4.93
C HIS A 83 2.96 13.06 -6.11
N PRO A 84 3.09 14.40 -6.27
CA PRO A 84 2.32 15.15 -7.27
C PRO A 84 2.70 14.83 -8.71
N ASP A 85 3.89 14.31 -8.95
CA ASP A 85 4.36 13.93 -10.29
C ASP A 85 3.75 12.62 -10.76
N GLU A 86 3.36 11.76 -9.81
CA GLU A 86 2.80 10.44 -10.11
C GLU A 86 1.27 10.39 -10.03
N ILE A 87 0.67 11.15 -9.10
CA ILE A 87 -0.77 11.05 -8.80
C ILE A 87 -1.41 12.41 -8.97
N ASP A 88 -2.30 12.51 -9.97
CA ASP A 88 -3.00 13.77 -10.25
C ASP A 88 -4.16 13.98 -9.27
N TYR A 89 -4.94 12.92 -8.99
CA TYR A 89 -6.13 13.01 -8.12
C TYR A 89 -6.28 11.80 -7.23
N SER A 90 -6.89 12.01 -6.05
CA SER A 90 -7.31 10.95 -5.14
C SER A 90 -8.72 11.23 -4.65
N LEU A 91 -9.64 10.30 -4.90
CA LEU A 91 -11.06 10.37 -4.59
C LEU A 91 -11.44 9.29 -3.57
N THR A 92 -12.38 9.63 -2.68
CA THR A 92 -13.10 8.61 -1.92
C THR A 92 -14.23 7.99 -2.77
N PHE A 93 -14.78 6.88 -2.31
CA PHE A 93 -15.95 6.28 -2.97
C PHE A 93 -17.16 7.20 -2.93
N GLU A 94 -17.33 7.97 -1.85
CA GLU A 94 -18.42 8.95 -1.71
C GLU A 94 -18.26 10.08 -2.74
N GLU A 95 -17.03 10.58 -2.92
CA GLU A 95 -16.76 11.62 -3.90
C GLU A 95 -17.00 11.12 -5.33
N LEU A 96 -16.54 9.90 -5.65
CA LEU A 96 -16.82 9.28 -6.95
C LEU A 96 -18.33 9.11 -7.16
N LYS A 97 -19.05 8.65 -6.13
CA LYS A 97 -20.51 8.53 -6.19
C LYS A 97 -21.19 9.87 -6.46
N CYS A 98 -20.79 10.94 -5.76
CA CYS A 98 -21.30 12.27 -6.02
C CYS A 98 -21.05 12.75 -7.46
N MET A 99 -19.89 12.43 -8.02
CA MET A 99 -19.59 12.73 -9.43
C MET A 99 -20.53 11.99 -10.38
N MET A 100 -20.73 10.68 -10.16
CA MET A 100 -21.66 9.87 -10.97
C MET A 100 -23.09 10.41 -10.85
N ASP A 101 -23.57 10.67 -9.65
CA ASP A 101 -24.91 11.22 -9.39
C ASP A 101 -25.10 12.56 -10.12
N SER A 102 -24.08 13.42 -10.13
CA SER A 102 -24.15 14.72 -10.81
C SER A 102 -24.27 14.60 -12.34
N GLN A 103 -23.85 13.49 -12.89
CA GLN A 103 -23.94 13.17 -14.33
C GLN A 103 -25.13 12.27 -14.66
N GLY A 104 -25.96 11.93 -13.66
CA GLY A 104 -27.09 11.02 -13.84
C GLY A 104 -26.68 9.57 -14.12
N ILE A 105 -25.46 9.18 -13.74
CA ILE A 105 -24.95 7.81 -13.91
C ILE A 105 -25.35 6.98 -12.70
N ASN A 106 -26.18 5.95 -12.94
CA ASN A 106 -26.51 4.95 -11.92
C ASN A 106 -25.75 3.65 -12.21
N PRO A 107 -24.73 3.28 -11.43
CA PRO A 107 -23.93 2.07 -11.67
C PRO A 107 -24.76 0.77 -11.69
N ALA A 108 -25.89 0.73 -10.96
CA ALA A 108 -26.76 -0.46 -10.90
C ALA A 108 -27.54 -0.70 -12.20
N GLU A 109 -27.62 0.28 -13.08
CA GLU A 109 -28.32 0.21 -14.38
C GLU A 109 -27.38 -0.03 -15.55
N LEU A 110 -26.06 -0.06 -15.29
CA LEU A 110 -25.06 -0.32 -16.32
C LEU A 110 -24.96 -1.82 -16.63
N GLU A 111 -24.64 -2.14 -17.88
CA GLU A 111 -24.30 -3.51 -18.24
C GLU A 111 -22.98 -3.92 -17.55
N ALA A 112 -22.94 -5.16 -17.05
CA ALA A 112 -21.73 -5.70 -16.46
C ALA A 112 -20.70 -5.99 -17.55
N GLU A 113 -19.46 -5.56 -17.31
CA GLU A 113 -18.31 -5.92 -18.15
C GLU A 113 -17.38 -6.85 -17.38
N ASP A 114 -16.65 -7.69 -18.11
CA ASP A 114 -15.65 -8.56 -17.51
C ASP A 114 -14.48 -7.73 -16.98
N PHE A 115 -14.14 -7.97 -15.71
CA PHE A 115 -12.96 -7.40 -15.12
C PHE A 115 -11.70 -8.00 -15.75
N GLN A 116 -10.88 -7.16 -16.36
CA GLN A 116 -9.57 -7.58 -16.85
C GLN A 116 -8.53 -7.39 -15.73
N PRO A 117 -8.12 -8.46 -15.03
CA PRO A 117 -7.13 -8.34 -13.99
C PRO A 117 -5.76 -8.04 -14.62
N ASP A 118 -5.23 -6.87 -14.30
CA ASP A 118 -3.89 -6.43 -14.69
C ASP A 118 -2.92 -6.57 -13.49
N SER A 119 -3.11 -7.61 -12.69
CA SER A 119 -2.31 -7.87 -11.50
C SER A 119 -1.99 -9.36 -11.36
N SER A 120 -0.86 -9.66 -10.71
CA SER A 120 -0.51 -11.03 -10.33
C SER A 120 -1.48 -11.57 -9.27
N ALA A 121 -1.52 -12.91 -9.11
CA ALA A 121 -2.29 -13.55 -8.05
C ALA A 121 -1.91 -13.00 -6.66
N ASP A 122 -0.63 -12.76 -6.41
CA ASP A 122 -0.11 -12.18 -5.16
C ASP A 122 -0.60 -10.74 -4.97
N GLY A 123 -0.69 -9.95 -6.06
CA GLY A 123 -1.27 -8.61 -6.05
C GLY A 123 -2.75 -8.58 -5.71
N CYS A 124 -3.51 -9.60 -6.11
CA CYS A 124 -4.94 -9.71 -5.79
C CYS A 124 -5.21 -9.99 -4.30
N SER A 125 -4.29 -10.63 -3.58
CA SER A 125 -4.41 -10.90 -2.14
C SER A 125 -4.00 -9.71 -1.27
N PHE A 126 -3.27 -8.74 -1.81
CA PHE A 126 -2.74 -7.59 -1.08
C PHE A 126 -3.77 -6.83 -0.21
N PRO A 127 -5.01 -6.54 -0.68
CA PRO A 127 -5.98 -5.79 0.11
C PRO A 127 -6.70 -6.62 1.20
N GLN A 128 -6.38 -7.90 1.31
CA GLN A 128 -6.94 -8.74 2.37
C GLN A 128 -6.20 -8.51 3.69
N GLU A 129 -6.85 -8.87 4.80
CA GLU A 129 -6.22 -8.85 6.12
C GLU A 129 -4.97 -9.75 6.13
N ALA A 130 -3.85 -9.23 6.67
CA ALA A 130 -2.53 -9.85 6.60
C ALA A 130 -2.01 -10.13 5.17
N GLY A 131 -2.66 -9.62 4.13
CA GLY A 131 -2.31 -9.91 2.73
C GLY A 131 -0.89 -9.52 2.35
N VAL A 132 -0.40 -8.38 2.87
CA VAL A 132 0.99 -7.94 2.66
C VAL A 132 1.98 -8.92 3.30
N SER A 133 1.78 -9.22 4.59
CA SER A 133 2.65 -10.14 5.33
C SER A 133 2.71 -11.51 4.68
N LYS A 134 1.54 -12.02 4.27
CA LYS A 134 1.46 -13.31 3.58
C LYS A 134 2.21 -13.28 2.25
N ALA A 135 1.98 -12.27 1.42
CA ALA A 135 2.61 -12.18 0.11
C ALA A 135 4.14 -11.99 0.19
N VAL A 136 4.62 -11.23 1.19
CA VAL A 136 6.05 -11.09 1.48
C VAL A 136 6.63 -12.44 1.91
N ASN A 137 5.98 -13.15 2.84
CA ASN A 137 6.44 -14.46 3.29
C ASN A 137 6.45 -15.50 2.16
N ASP A 138 5.38 -15.60 1.38
CA ASP A 138 5.30 -16.53 0.23
C ASP A 138 6.43 -16.27 -0.78
N TYR A 139 6.79 -15.00 -1.00
CA TYR A 139 7.89 -14.63 -1.86
C TYR A 139 9.25 -15.01 -1.27
N THR A 140 9.52 -14.66 -0.02
CA THR A 140 10.80 -14.94 0.64
C THR A 140 11.05 -16.43 0.84
N GLU A 141 10.02 -17.20 1.18
CA GLU A 141 10.12 -18.68 1.24
C GLU A 141 10.47 -19.26 -0.13
N LYS A 142 9.81 -18.79 -1.18
CA LYS A 142 9.99 -19.34 -2.53
C LYS A 142 11.33 -19.01 -3.16
N PHE A 143 11.87 -17.81 -2.94
CA PHE A 143 13.02 -17.32 -3.66
C PHE A 143 14.30 -17.21 -2.81
N HIS A 144 14.16 -17.17 -1.49
CA HIS A 144 15.27 -17.00 -0.56
C HIS A 144 15.36 -18.10 0.51
N ASP A 145 14.37 -19.02 0.58
CA ASP A 145 14.28 -20.06 1.64
C ASP A 145 14.22 -19.45 3.06
N ILE A 146 13.55 -18.29 3.18
CA ILE A 146 13.41 -17.51 4.42
C ILE A 146 11.94 -17.44 4.82
N THR A 147 11.62 -17.84 6.05
CA THR A 147 10.30 -17.65 6.67
C THR A 147 10.30 -16.37 7.48
N VAL A 148 9.48 -15.40 7.09
CA VAL A 148 9.36 -14.11 7.76
C VAL A 148 8.53 -14.22 9.04
N ASN A 149 9.09 -13.79 10.17
CA ASN A 149 8.32 -13.61 11.40
C ASN A 149 7.55 -12.29 11.34
N SER A 150 6.33 -12.33 10.85
CA SER A 150 5.50 -11.15 10.64
C SER A 150 4.41 -10.97 11.69
N HIS A 151 4.17 -9.70 12.05
CA HIS A 151 3.08 -9.30 12.92
C HIS A 151 2.21 -8.30 12.17
N TYR A 152 0.92 -8.57 12.02
CA TYR A 152 -0.01 -7.61 11.45
C TYR A 152 -0.91 -7.01 12.55
N CYS A 153 -1.31 -5.76 12.33
CA CYS A 153 -2.17 -5.03 13.25
C CYS A 153 -3.37 -4.46 12.52
N ASN A 154 -4.54 -4.54 13.11
CA ASN A 154 -5.78 -3.99 12.59
C ASN A 154 -6.24 -2.82 13.46
N GLY A 155 -6.27 -1.63 12.87
CA GLY A 155 -6.66 -0.41 13.56
C GLY A 155 -5.55 0.24 14.39
N LEU A 156 -5.81 1.49 14.80
CA LEU A 156 -4.82 2.35 15.46
C LEU A 156 -4.37 1.82 16.83
N GLU A 157 -5.28 1.25 17.60
CA GLU A 157 -5.00 0.79 18.95
C GLU A 157 -3.99 -0.37 18.97
N GLU A 158 -4.19 -1.36 18.09
CA GLU A 158 -3.26 -2.49 17.94
C GLU A 158 -1.90 -2.02 17.42
N CYS A 159 -1.88 -1.12 16.44
CA CYS A 159 -0.64 -0.53 15.92
C CYS A 159 0.14 0.17 17.03
N LEU A 160 -0.52 1.01 17.84
CA LEU A 160 0.14 1.72 18.95
C LEU A 160 0.67 0.78 20.03
N LYS A 161 -0.04 -0.33 20.28
CA LYS A 161 0.42 -1.36 21.22
C LYS A 161 1.65 -2.07 20.68
N ALA A 162 1.61 -2.57 19.46
CA ALA A 162 2.73 -3.25 18.83
C ALA A 162 3.97 -2.34 18.76
N LEU A 163 3.82 -1.07 18.35
CA LEU A 163 4.93 -0.12 18.28
C LEU A 163 5.62 0.11 19.64
N LYS A 164 4.88 0.03 20.76
CA LYS A 164 5.47 0.11 22.10
C LYS A 164 6.31 -1.10 22.48
N ASP A 165 5.91 -2.29 21.98
CA ASP A 165 6.64 -3.52 22.27
C ASP A 165 7.99 -3.59 21.52
N TYR A 166 8.15 -2.79 20.45
CA TYR A 166 9.36 -2.69 19.63
C TYR A 166 10.24 -1.46 19.96
N GLN A 167 9.80 -0.53 20.80
CA GLN A 167 10.60 0.61 21.27
C GLN A 167 11.54 0.21 22.43
#